data_ab71388d3119b767b45a2abbe00cfa1d
#
_entry.id   ab71388d3119b767b45a2abbe00cfa1d
#
_cell.length_a   1.000
_cell.length_b   1.000
_cell.length_c   1.000
_cell.angle_alpha   90.00
_cell.angle_beta   90.00
_cell.angle_gamma   90.00
#
_symmetry.space_group_name_H-M   'P 1'
#
loop_
_entity.id
_entity.type
_entity.pdbx_description
1 polymer ?
#
loop_
_entity_poly.entity_id
_entity_poly.type
_entity_poly.pdbx_seq_one_letter_code
_entity_poly.pdbx_strand_id
1 'polypeptide(L)'
;MKLPFDINFEGKVVAITGAAGVICSELSKAFACAKAKVAILDLDLEKASKVAEEIKKDGGIAEAFQINCLKKEEIVACHKAVNDAFGKVDILVNGAGGNNPKASTDDEFFDTTKEGLKTFFDLDPSGIEFVFNL
;
A
#
# COMPACT_ATOMS: atom_id res chain seq x y z
N MET A 1 18.81 -5.56 3.91
CA MET A 1 18.46 -4.77 5.14
C MET A 1 18.89 -5.55 6.38
N LYS A 2 19.29 -4.88 7.48
CA LYS A 2 19.53 -5.52 8.79
C LYS A 2 18.52 -4.94 9.79
N LEU A 3 17.72 -5.81 10.39
CA LEU A 3 16.75 -5.39 11.40
C LEU A 3 17.44 -5.19 12.76
N PRO A 4 17.00 -4.22 13.59
CA PRO A 4 17.60 -3.94 14.89
C PRO A 4 17.19 -4.95 15.99
N PHE A 5 16.35 -5.91 15.65
CA PHE A 5 15.79 -6.93 16.53
C PHE A 5 15.75 -8.27 15.80
N ASP A 6 15.73 -9.35 16.56
CA ASP A 6 15.62 -10.72 16.03
C ASP A 6 14.14 -11.14 16.00
N ILE A 7 13.50 -10.94 14.86
CA ILE A 7 12.14 -11.40 14.56
C ILE A 7 12.19 -12.40 13.43
N ASN A 8 11.48 -13.51 13.56
CA ASN A 8 11.39 -14.54 12.56
C ASN A 8 9.93 -14.79 12.16
N PHE A 9 9.60 -14.54 10.89
CA PHE A 9 8.32 -14.81 10.26
C PHE A 9 8.40 -15.99 9.27
N GLU A 10 9.35 -16.89 9.45
CA GLU A 10 9.51 -18.05 8.58
C GLU A 10 8.20 -18.87 8.50
N GLY A 11 7.78 -19.17 7.27
CA GLY A 11 6.52 -19.86 7.00
C GLY A 11 5.28 -18.97 7.00
N LYS A 12 5.37 -17.70 7.42
CA LYS A 12 4.25 -16.76 7.42
C LYS A 12 4.07 -16.08 6.08
N VAL A 13 2.83 -15.86 5.69
CA VAL A 13 2.43 -15.09 4.51
C VAL A 13 1.91 -13.74 4.95
N VAL A 14 2.55 -12.69 4.46
CA VAL A 14 2.20 -11.29 4.72
C VAL A 14 1.69 -10.66 3.43
N ALA A 15 0.47 -10.14 3.44
CA ALA A 15 -0.08 -9.37 2.34
C ALA A 15 -0.12 -7.88 2.71
N ILE A 16 0.37 -7.02 1.83
CA ILE A 16 0.48 -5.58 2.09
C ILE A 16 -0.16 -4.84 0.93
N THR A 17 -1.21 -4.06 1.17
CA THR A 17 -1.83 -3.19 0.15
C THR A 17 -1.11 -1.85 0.07
N GLY A 18 -1.06 -1.24 -1.13
CA GLY A 18 -0.27 -0.02 -1.35
C GLY A 18 1.24 -0.27 -1.21
N ALA A 19 1.68 -1.51 -1.45
CA ALA A 19 3.03 -1.98 -1.15
C ALA A 19 4.11 -1.41 -2.09
N ALA A 20 3.74 -0.77 -3.18
CA ALA A 20 4.64 -0.03 -4.05
C ALA A 20 4.90 1.41 -3.58
N GLY A 21 4.18 1.88 -2.55
CA GLY A 21 4.39 3.19 -1.93
C GLY A 21 5.66 3.25 -1.08
N VAL A 22 6.12 4.46 -0.78
CA VAL A 22 7.41 4.70 -0.07
C VAL A 22 7.49 3.97 1.27
N ILE A 23 6.46 4.07 2.10
CA ILE A 23 6.47 3.45 3.44
C ILE A 23 6.28 1.93 3.33
N CYS A 24 5.29 1.49 2.55
CA CYS A 24 4.93 0.07 2.49
C CYS A 24 5.94 -0.78 1.71
N SER A 25 6.71 -0.19 0.78
CA SER A 25 7.81 -0.91 0.14
C SER A 25 8.93 -1.25 1.14
N GLU A 26 9.29 -0.32 2.01
CA GLU A 26 10.29 -0.59 3.06
C GLU A 26 9.78 -1.57 4.12
N LEU A 27 8.48 -1.48 4.47
CA LEU A 27 7.85 -2.45 5.35
C LEU A 27 7.85 -3.86 4.74
N SER A 28 7.58 -3.97 3.43
CA SER A 28 7.64 -5.23 2.69
C SER A 28 9.03 -5.85 2.72
N LYS A 29 10.07 -5.04 2.50
CA LYS A 29 11.48 -5.48 2.60
C LYS A 29 11.83 -5.93 4.02
N ALA A 30 11.30 -5.24 5.05
CA ALA A 30 11.53 -5.62 6.44
C ALA A 30 10.89 -6.98 6.78
N PHE A 31 9.65 -7.24 6.35
CA PHE A 31 9.01 -8.54 6.53
C PHE A 31 9.76 -9.66 5.78
N ALA A 32 10.19 -9.40 4.55
CA ALA A 32 10.98 -10.36 3.78
C ALA A 32 12.33 -10.65 4.43
N CYS A 33 13.01 -9.62 4.98
CA CYS A 33 14.25 -9.77 5.76
C CYS A 33 14.03 -10.61 7.02
N ALA A 34 12.84 -10.55 7.62
CA ALA A 34 12.41 -11.41 8.72
C ALA A 34 11.88 -12.79 8.26
N LYS A 35 12.15 -13.18 6.99
CA LYS A 35 11.84 -14.47 6.37
C LYS A 35 10.35 -14.74 6.07
N ALA A 36 9.50 -13.72 6.07
CA ALA A 36 8.14 -13.87 5.57
C ALA A 36 8.11 -14.08 4.06
N LYS A 37 7.05 -14.74 3.56
CA LYS A 37 6.63 -14.65 2.16
C LYS A 37 5.75 -13.40 2.03
N VAL A 38 6.11 -12.48 1.13
CA VAL A 38 5.44 -11.18 1.05
C VAL A 38 4.68 -11.03 -0.27
N ALA A 39 3.37 -10.85 -0.19
CA ALA A 39 2.52 -10.46 -1.30
C ALA A 39 2.50 -8.93 -1.41
N ILE A 40 3.06 -8.41 -2.49
CA ILE A 40 3.14 -6.97 -2.79
C ILE A 40 1.89 -6.59 -3.57
N LEU A 41 0.92 -5.99 -2.90
CA LEU A 41 -0.38 -5.66 -3.48
C LEU A 41 -0.45 -4.17 -3.79
N ASP A 42 -0.63 -3.81 -5.06
CA ASP A 42 -0.73 -2.39 -5.47
C ASP A 42 -1.62 -2.22 -6.70
N LEU A 43 -2.13 -1.02 -6.90
CA LEU A 43 -2.84 -0.63 -8.11
C LEU A 43 -1.89 -0.61 -9.32
N ASP A 44 -0.63 -0.21 -9.09
CA ASP A 44 0.44 -0.13 -10.08
C ASP A 44 1.29 -1.41 -10.04
N LEU A 45 0.92 -2.38 -10.87
CA LEU A 45 1.61 -3.68 -10.93
C LEU A 45 3.09 -3.55 -11.33
N GLU A 46 3.44 -2.56 -12.15
CA GLU A 46 4.85 -2.37 -12.57
C GLU A 46 5.72 -1.97 -11.38
N LYS A 47 5.26 -1.01 -10.58
CA LYS A 47 5.96 -0.61 -9.35
C LYS A 47 6.00 -1.74 -8.32
N ALA A 48 4.89 -2.46 -8.13
CA ALA A 48 4.84 -3.60 -7.24
C ALA A 48 5.85 -4.68 -7.64
N SER A 49 5.97 -4.96 -8.94
CA SER A 49 6.94 -5.92 -9.48
C SER A 49 8.38 -5.51 -9.19
N LYS A 50 8.73 -4.23 -9.31
CA LYS A 50 10.06 -3.72 -8.97
C LYS A 50 10.41 -3.98 -7.50
N VAL A 51 9.47 -3.73 -6.59
CA VAL A 51 9.66 -4.02 -5.15
C VAL A 51 9.85 -5.52 -4.90
N ALA A 52 9.04 -6.36 -5.54
CA ALA A 52 9.19 -7.82 -5.42
C ALA A 52 10.54 -8.30 -5.95
N GLU A 53 11.04 -7.76 -7.06
CA GLU A 53 12.35 -8.08 -7.62
C GLU A 53 13.50 -7.64 -6.71
N GLU A 54 13.42 -6.48 -6.10
CA GLU A 54 14.40 -6.01 -5.10
C GLU A 54 14.48 -6.97 -3.92
N ILE A 55 13.34 -7.40 -3.38
CA ILE A 55 13.27 -8.38 -2.30
C ILE A 55 13.89 -9.71 -2.72
N LYS A 56 13.60 -10.19 -3.93
CA LYS A 56 14.18 -11.45 -4.46
C LYS A 56 15.69 -11.35 -4.63
N LYS A 57 16.22 -10.20 -5.08
CA LYS A 57 17.67 -9.97 -5.18
C LYS A 57 18.36 -10.05 -3.82
N ASP A 58 17.71 -9.59 -2.77
CA ASP A 58 18.19 -9.68 -1.39
C ASP A 58 17.99 -11.07 -0.75
N GLY A 59 17.49 -12.06 -1.52
CA GLY A 59 17.28 -13.44 -1.07
C GLY A 59 15.94 -13.67 -0.35
N GLY A 60 15.04 -12.70 -0.36
CA GLY A 60 13.68 -12.83 0.20
C GLY A 60 12.69 -13.48 -0.77
N ILE A 61 11.48 -13.74 -0.28
CA ILE A 61 10.38 -14.33 -1.06
C ILE A 61 9.28 -13.28 -1.18
N ALA A 62 9.03 -12.81 -2.39
CA ALA A 62 7.96 -11.86 -2.68
C ALA A 62 7.37 -12.06 -4.07
N GLU A 63 6.11 -11.71 -4.24
CA GLU A 63 5.43 -11.68 -5.53
C GLU A 63 4.47 -10.50 -5.59
N ALA A 64 4.33 -9.89 -6.77
CA ALA A 64 3.49 -8.74 -7.01
C ALA A 64 2.12 -9.15 -7.56
N PHE A 65 1.07 -8.52 -7.04
CA PHE A 65 -0.31 -8.72 -7.46
C PHE A 65 -0.99 -7.38 -7.65
N GLN A 66 -1.72 -7.21 -8.75
CA GLN A 66 -2.51 -6.02 -8.98
C GLN A 66 -3.81 -6.07 -8.17
N ILE A 67 -4.15 -4.95 -7.54
CA ILE A 67 -5.41 -4.81 -6.80
C ILE A 67 -5.89 -3.36 -6.80
N ASN A 68 -7.18 -3.17 -7.00
CA ASN A 68 -7.87 -1.94 -6.66
C ASN A 68 -8.72 -2.18 -5.39
N CYS A 69 -8.31 -1.60 -4.27
CA CYS A 69 -8.99 -1.80 -2.99
C CYS A 69 -10.42 -1.22 -2.94
N LEU A 70 -10.80 -0.39 -3.92
CA LEU A 70 -12.17 0.12 -4.07
C LEU A 70 -13.11 -0.86 -4.79
N LYS A 71 -12.57 -1.96 -5.34
CA LYS A 71 -13.35 -2.94 -6.13
C LYS A 71 -13.34 -4.31 -5.47
N LYS A 72 -14.48 -4.71 -4.93
CA LYS A 72 -14.63 -5.98 -4.23
C LYS A 72 -14.23 -7.19 -5.08
N GLU A 73 -14.55 -7.16 -6.36
CA GLU A 73 -14.24 -8.26 -7.30
C GLU A 73 -12.73 -8.42 -7.47
N GLU A 74 -11.99 -7.31 -7.54
CA GLU A 74 -10.52 -7.34 -7.63
C GLU A 74 -9.88 -7.81 -6.32
N ILE A 75 -10.45 -7.43 -5.16
CA ILE A 75 -10.01 -7.94 -3.86
C ILE A 75 -10.17 -9.46 -3.78
N VAL A 76 -11.32 -10.00 -4.20
CA VAL A 76 -11.58 -11.45 -4.20
C VAL A 76 -10.63 -12.18 -5.15
N ALA A 77 -10.41 -11.66 -6.36
CA ALA A 77 -9.49 -12.24 -7.32
C ALA A 77 -8.04 -12.23 -6.83
N CYS A 78 -7.60 -11.10 -6.26
CA CYS A 78 -6.26 -10.96 -5.69
C CYS A 78 -6.06 -11.91 -4.50
N HIS A 79 -7.03 -12.01 -3.58
CA HIS A 79 -6.97 -12.95 -2.47
C HIS A 79 -6.78 -14.40 -2.95
N LYS A 80 -7.53 -14.80 -3.99
CA LYS A 80 -7.36 -16.12 -4.58
C LYS A 80 -5.96 -16.31 -5.15
N ALA A 81 -5.45 -15.35 -5.92
CA ALA A 81 -4.12 -15.41 -6.52
C ALA A 81 -3.00 -15.51 -5.46
N VAL A 82 -3.09 -14.74 -4.38
CA VAL A 82 -2.15 -14.81 -3.25
C VAL A 82 -2.19 -16.18 -2.58
N ASN A 83 -3.39 -16.72 -2.35
CA ASN A 83 -3.54 -18.05 -1.74
C ASN A 83 -3.00 -19.16 -2.66
N ASP A 84 -3.18 -19.05 -3.96
CA ASP A 84 -2.65 -20.02 -4.93
C ASP A 84 -1.10 -19.98 -4.96
N ALA A 85 -0.48 -18.80 -4.81
CA ALA A 85 0.96 -18.61 -4.84
C ALA A 85 1.66 -18.98 -3.52
N PHE A 86 1.12 -18.52 -2.39
CA PHE A 86 1.80 -18.58 -1.10
C PHE A 86 1.09 -19.41 -0.03
N GLY A 87 -0.19 -19.71 -0.23
CA GLY A 87 -1.07 -20.29 0.78
C GLY A 87 -1.81 -19.21 1.57
N LYS A 88 -2.41 -19.61 2.67
CA LYS A 88 -3.24 -18.74 3.51
C LYS A 88 -2.45 -17.52 4.03
N VAL A 89 -3.03 -16.34 3.90
CA VAL A 89 -2.49 -15.10 4.48
C VAL A 89 -2.59 -15.16 6.01
N ASP A 90 -1.46 -14.97 6.68
CA ASP A 90 -1.37 -14.91 8.15
C ASP A 90 -1.50 -13.46 8.65
N ILE A 91 -0.95 -12.49 7.91
CA ILE A 91 -0.88 -11.09 8.31
C ILE A 91 -1.32 -10.23 7.13
N LEU A 92 -2.26 -9.32 7.36
CA LEU A 92 -2.67 -8.30 6.40
C LEU A 92 -2.27 -6.92 6.91
N VAL A 93 -1.57 -6.16 6.08
CA VAL A 93 -1.26 -4.75 6.32
C VAL A 93 -2.05 -3.91 5.34
N ASN A 94 -3.00 -3.14 5.84
CA ASN A 94 -3.76 -2.17 5.06
C ASN A 94 -2.96 -0.87 4.95
N GLY A 95 -2.17 -0.76 3.87
CA GLY A 95 -1.34 0.40 3.59
C GLY A 95 -1.79 1.18 2.36
N ALA A 96 -2.78 0.66 1.61
CA ALA A 96 -3.40 1.44 0.55
C ALA A 96 -4.14 2.62 1.16
N GLY A 97 -3.88 3.80 0.63
CA GLY A 97 -4.47 5.03 1.08
C GLY A 97 -3.83 6.22 0.37
N GLY A 98 -4.41 7.38 0.54
CA GLY A 98 -3.85 8.58 -0.05
C GLY A 98 -4.74 9.77 0.15
N ASN A 99 -4.16 10.93 -0.07
CA ASN A 99 -4.88 12.18 -0.12
C ASN A 99 -5.46 12.41 -1.51
N ASN A 100 -6.53 13.20 -1.57
CA ASN A 100 -7.09 13.66 -2.85
C ASN A 100 -6.94 15.19 -2.93
N PRO A 101 -6.38 15.72 -4.03
CA PRO A 101 -6.25 17.17 -4.19
C PRO A 101 -7.57 17.94 -4.08
N LYS A 102 -8.71 17.29 -4.38
CA LYS A 102 -10.04 17.88 -4.21
C LYS A 102 -10.48 17.97 -2.74
N ALA A 103 -9.85 17.19 -1.85
CA ALA A 103 -10.12 17.16 -0.41
C ALA A 103 -9.03 17.84 0.42
N SER A 104 -8.14 18.62 -0.23
CA SER A 104 -7.04 19.33 0.44
C SER A 104 -7.14 20.82 0.20
N THR A 105 -6.87 21.60 1.24
CA THR A 105 -6.71 23.05 1.17
C THR A 105 -5.26 23.41 0.82
N ASP A 106 -5.04 24.61 0.29
CA ASP A 106 -3.69 25.09 -0.03
C ASP A 106 -2.98 25.65 1.20
N ASP A 107 -3.75 26.20 2.16
CA ASP A 107 -3.24 26.74 3.42
C ASP A 107 -3.88 26.04 4.64
N GLU A 108 -3.14 26.04 5.75
CA GLU A 108 -3.60 25.51 7.04
C GLU A 108 -4.70 26.38 7.67
N PHE A 109 -4.58 27.68 7.50
CA PHE A 109 -5.53 28.66 8.03
C PHE A 109 -6.29 29.39 6.94
N PHE A 110 -7.58 29.62 7.17
CA PHE A 110 -8.39 30.44 6.30
C PHE A 110 -8.01 31.92 6.42
N ASP A 111 -7.59 32.52 5.30
CA ASP A 111 -7.17 33.92 5.24
C ASP A 111 -7.88 34.62 4.06
N THR A 112 -8.78 35.54 4.36
CA THR A 112 -9.56 36.31 3.37
C THR A 112 -8.73 37.33 2.57
N THR A 113 -7.49 37.58 2.98
CA THR A 113 -6.58 38.52 2.27
C THR A 113 -5.81 37.85 1.14
N LYS A 114 -5.81 36.52 1.08
CA LYS A 114 -5.13 35.73 0.06
C LYS A 114 -6.12 35.33 -1.04
N GLU A 115 -5.83 35.73 -2.27
CA GLU A 115 -6.60 35.37 -3.44
C GLU A 115 -6.04 34.14 -4.16
N GLY A 116 -6.92 33.37 -4.81
CA GLY A 116 -6.54 32.25 -5.69
C GLY A 116 -6.11 30.98 -4.97
N LEU A 117 -6.19 30.90 -3.63
CA LEU A 117 -5.95 29.69 -2.86
C LEU A 117 -7.24 28.89 -2.68
N LYS A 118 -7.12 27.56 -2.75
CA LYS A 118 -8.21 26.68 -2.44
C LYS A 118 -8.39 26.58 -0.93
N THR A 119 -9.55 27.02 -0.47
CA THR A 119 -9.95 27.06 0.95
C THR A 119 -10.81 25.85 1.30
N PHE A 120 -11.21 25.74 2.56
CA PHE A 120 -12.17 24.73 3.01
C PHE A 120 -13.51 24.79 2.24
N PHE A 121 -13.94 25.97 1.83
CA PHE A 121 -15.20 26.17 1.10
C PHE A 121 -15.13 25.73 -0.36
N ASP A 122 -13.92 25.50 -0.89
CA ASP A 122 -13.67 25.06 -2.27
C ASP A 122 -13.46 23.55 -2.36
N LEU A 123 -13.58 22.82 -1.25
CA LEU A 123 -13.43 21.37 -1.22
C LEU A 123 -14.58 20.68 -1.97
N ASP A 124 -14.24 19.68 -2.77
CA ASP A 124 -15.21 18.87 -3.50
C ASP A 124 -15.59 17.64 -2.64
N PRO A 125 -16.88 17.45 -2.32
CA PRO A 125 -17.33 16.28 -1.56
C PRO A 125 -16.89 14.95 -2.16
N SER A 126 -16.76 14.85 -3.49
CA SER A 126 -16.27 13.63 -4.14
C SER A 126 -14.82 13.29 -3.79
N GLY A 127 -14.00 14.31 -3.50
CA GLY A 127 -12.63 14.10 -3.02
C GLY A 127 -12.60 13.55 -1.60
N ILE A 128 -13.49 14.05 -0.74
CA ILE A 128 -13.64 13.58 0.64
C ILE A 128 -14.14 12.12 0.63
N GLU A 129 -15.19 11.83 -0.12
CA GLU A 129 -15.73 10.49 -0.27
C GLU A 129 -14.66 9.49 -0.78
N PHE A 130 -13.85 9.88 -1.75
CA PHE A 130 -12.75 9.05 -2.25
C PHE A 130 -11.78 8.67 -1.13
N VAL A 131 -11.36 9.63 -0.29
CA VAL A 131 -10.41 9.38 0.80
C VAL A 131 -10.98 8.44 1.86
N PHE A 132 -12.28 8.58 2.19
CA PHE A 132 -12.93 7.72 3.18
C PHE A 132 -13.25 6.31 2.68
N ASN A 133 -13.38 6.12 1.37
CA ASN A 133 -13.69 4.81 0.77
C ASN A 133 -12.44 3.97 0.46
N LEU A 134 -11.26 4.58 0.49
CA LEU A 134 -10.00 3.90 0.23
C LEU A 134 -9.44 3.31 1.52
#